data_61915ec3b570e739111d329a8a4a637c
#
_entry.id   61915ec3b570e739111d329a8a4a637c
#
_cell.length_a   1.000
_cell.length_b   1.000
_cell.length_c   1.000
_cell.angle_alpha   90.00
_cell.angle_beta   90.00
_cell.angle_gamma   90.00
#
_symmetry.space_group_name_H-M   'P 1'
#
loop_
_entity.id
_entity.type
_entity.pdbx_description
1 polymer ?
#
loop_
_entity_poly.entity_id
_entity_poly.type
_entity_poly.pdbx_seq_one_letter_code
_entity_poly.pdbx_strand_id
1 'polypeptide(L)'
;MNWREVRDATNVRHLLNTARSLGCSVEACLQGSGLDEGVLSAGARIQRWQELAVIRNLVALAPEPGLGLLVGSRYQLTSLGLLGYTMLACRNLHEALVVSTQFRELTLSICPVQLQPFDGGVRMSLDHRVLPPDAQDMVAERGLAVWKRIFGELLQRPFVPVRVELALSRPATAECYETYFECPVVMGAASNAVLIADADLTSVLPLANELTRNACAALCRQLCDGLEDVVSPFARQVLQVLISHSGEPPAAAEVAAALGISERSLHRRLAAEGQPFRQLDERVRARLAERLLGDSDLGLDAIAAQLGYSEAASFSRAFKRWTGVSPSHWRAAQRAAALGLEPSSPAVVPSRQY
;
A
#
# COMPACT_ATOMS: atom_id res chain seq x y z
N MET A 1 -0.68 -6.29 -12.03
CA MET A 1 -1.60 -5.98 -10.91
C MET A 1 -2.37 -7.24 -10.53
N ASN A 2 -2.47 -7.56 -9.23
CA ASN A 2 -3.24 -8.72 -8.75
C ASN A 2 -4.71 -8.32 -8.50
N TRP A 3 -5.60 -8.71 -9.39
CA TRP A 3 -7.05 -8.40 -9.29
C TRP A 3 -7.79 -9.20 -8.21
N ARG A 4 -7.21 -10.30 -7.74
CA ARG A 4 -7.75 -11.12 -6.64
C ARG A 4 -7.22 -10.69 -5.27
N GLU A 5 -6.38 -9.67 -5.21
CA GLU A 5 -5.91 -9.11 -3.94
C GLU A 5 -7.10 -8.67 -3.10
N VAL A 6 -7.08 -9.10 -1.84
CA VAL A 6 -8.14 -8.82 -0.88
C VAL A 6 -7.85 -7.50 -0.19
N ARG A 7 -8.89 -6.66 -0.05
CA ARG A 7 -8.80 -5.36 0.60
C ARG A 7 -10.07 -5.06 1.38
N ASP A 8 -10.04 -4.02 2.21
CA ASP A 8 -11.21 -3.54 2.94
C ASP A 8 -12.25 -2.92 2.00
N ALA A 9 -13.53 -3.09 2.32
CA ALA A 9 -14.65 -2.60 1.53
C ALA A 9 -14.91 -1.08 1.69
N THR A 10 -14.07 -0.34 2.40
CA THR A 10 -14.28 1.10 2.69
C THR A 10 -14.45 1.92 1.43
N ASN A 11 -13.64 1.66 0.39
CA ASN A 11 -13.81 2.35 -0.90
C ASN A 11 -15.18 2.13 -1.52
N VAL A 12 -15.68 0.88 -1.51
CA VAL A 12 -17.00 0.57 -2.06
C VAL A 12 -18.09 1.31 -1.28
N ARG A 13 -18.00 1.37 0.05
CA ARG A 13 -18.94 2.16 0.87
C ARG A 13 -18.96 3.64 0.50
N HIS A 14 -17.80 4.25 0.27
CA HIS A 14 -17.70 5.65 -0.19
C HIS A 14 -18.33 5.83 -1.58
N LEU A 15 -18.08 4.88 -2.50
CA LEU A 15 -18.70 4.89 -3.83
C LEU A 15 -20.22 4.82 -3.75
N LEU A 16 -20.78 3.90 -2.96
CA LEU A 16 -22.22 3.74 -2.78
C LEU A 16 -22.86 4.96 -2.09
N ASN A 17 -22.19 5.54 -1.11
CA ASN A 17 -22.67 6.78 -0.48
C ASN A 17 -22.72 7.94 -1.48
N THR A 18 -21.74 8.01 -2.39
CA THR A 18 -21.76 9.01 -3.47
C THR A 18 -22.87 8.71 -4.47
N ALA A 19 -23.04 7.45 -4.87
CA ALA A 19 -24.14 7.03 -5.75
C ALA A 19 -25.51 7.48 -5.19
N ARG A 20 -25.78 7.22 -3.91
CA ARG A 20 -27.02 7.67 -3.25
C ARG A 20 -27.21 9.18 -3.31
N SER A 21 -26.15 9.96 -3.07
CA SER A 21 -26.24 11.43 -3.13
C SER A 21 -26.48 11.97 -4.55
N LEU A 22 -26.15 11.19 -5.55
CA LEU A 22 -26.42 11.48 -6.98
C LEU A 22 -27.76 10.91 -7.47
N GLY A 23 -28.53 10.24 -6.58
CA GLY A 23 -29.79 9.58 -6.94
C GLY A 23 -29.61 8.30 -7.76
N CYS A 24 -28.40 7.72 -7.81
CA CYS A 24 -28.15 6.46 -8.50
C CYS A 24 -28.58 5.27 -7.64
N SER A 25 -29.11 4.21 -8.28
CA SER A 25 -29.44 2.96 -7.59
C SER A 25 -28.20 2.24 -7.08
N VAL A 26 -28.23 1.82 -5.83
CA VAL A 26 -27.17 1.03 -5.19
C VAL A 26 -27.04 -0.33 -5.87
N GLU A 27 -28.19 -0.95 -6.20
CA GLU A 27 -28.22 -2.25 -6.88
C GLU A 27 -27.56 -2.16 -8.25
N ALA A 28 -27.83 -1.07 -9.01
CA ALA A 28 -27.18 -0.84 -10.29
C ALA A 28 -25.66 -0.64 -10.13
N CYS A 29 -25.20 0.05 -9.07
CA CYS A 29 -23.78 0.20 -8.76
C CYS A 29 -23.12 -1.14 -8.41
N LEU A 30 -23.83 -2.07 -7.75
CA LEU A 30 -23.31 -3.38 -7.35
C LEU A 30 -23.43 -4.45 -8.44
N GLN A 31 -24.13 -4.18 -9.53
CA GLN A 31 -24.37 -5.15 -10.59
C GLN A 31 -23.09 -5.79 -11.11
N GLY A 32 -23.03 -7.12 -11.19
CA GLY A 32 -21.86 -7.86 -11.69
C GLY A 32 -20.63 -7.86 -10.77
N SER A 33 -20.66 -7.17 -9.63
CA SER A 33 -19.54 -7.17 -8.67
C SER A 33 -19.52 -8.40 -7.75
N GLY A 34 -20.63 -9.15 -7.68
CA GLY A 34 -20.80 -10.23 -6.70
C GLY A 34 -20.86 -9.74 -5.25
N LEU A 35 -21.10 -8.45 -5.03
CA LEU A 35 -21.28 -7.85 -3.71
C LEU A 35 -22.76 -7.60 -3.44
N ASP A 36 -23.12 -7.73 -2.18
CA ASP A 36 -24.42 -7.35 -1.64
C ASP A 36 -24.23 -6.27 -0.57
N GLU A 37 -25.12 -5.27 -0.53
CA GLU A 37 -25.00 -4.17 0.42
C GLU A 37 -25.01 -4.65 1.87
N GLY A 38 -25.78 -5.68 2.18
CA GLY A 38 -25.91 -6.25 3.52
C GLY A 38 -24.60 -6.84 4.05
N VAL A 39 -23.68 -7.25 3.18
CA VAL A 39 -22.36 -7.79 3.57
C VAL A 39 -21.26 -6.75 3.62
N LEU A 40 -21.52 -5.50 3.19
CA LEU A 40 -20.54 -4.41 3.18
C LEU A 40 -20.40 -3.70 4.54
N SER A 41 -20.47 -4.46 5.64
CA SER A 41 -20.26 -3.94 6.99
C SER A 41 -18.81 -3.46 7.21
N ALA A 42 -18.57 -2.79 8.35
CA ALA A 42 -17.20 -2.41 8.74
C ALA A 42 -16.32 -3.65 8.86
N GLY A 43 -15.16 -3.64 8.21
CA GLY A 43 -14.23 -4.76 8.17
C GLY A 43 -14.57 -5.84 7.13
N ALA A 44 -15.60 -5.64 6.30
CA ALA A 44 -15.86 -6.53 5.17
C ALA A 44 -14.67 -6.55 4.20
N ARG A 45 -14.36 -7.74 3.70
CA ARG A 45 -13.24 -8.00 2.80
C ARG A 45 -13.75 -8.26 1.39
N ILE A 46 -13.20 -7.57 0.44
CA ILE A 46 -13.53 -7.68 -0.99
C ILE A 46 -12.29 -7.91 -1.82
N GLN A 47 -12.46 -8.39 -3.04
CA GLN A 47 -11.36 -8.46 -4.00
C GLN A 47 -11.27 -7.15 -4.82
N ARG A 48 -10.07 -6.80 -5.26
CA ARG A 48 -9.80 -5.58 -6.04
C ARG A 48 -10.69 -5.47 -7.31
N TRP A 49 -10.95 -6.59 -8.00
CA TRP A 49 -11.81 -6.59 -9.18
C TRP A 49 -13.26 -6.22 -8.85
N GLN A 50 -13.74 -6.55 -7.64
CA GLN A 50 -15.09 -6.20 -7.18
C GLN A 50 -15.23 -4.69 -6.98
N GLU A 51 -14.23 -4.06 -6.35
CA GLU A 51 -14.16 -2.60 -6.26
C GLU A 51 -14.15 -1.96 -7.66
N LEU A 52 -13.34 -2.49 -8.59
CA LEU A 52 -13.28 -1.98 -9.94
C LEU A 52 -14.64 -2.10 -10.66
N ALA A 53 -15.37 -3.19 -10.47
CA ALA A 53 -16.71 -3.34 -11.06
C ALA A 53 -17.66 -2.24 -10.56
N VAL A 54 -17.65 -1.95 -9.25
CA VAL A 54 -18.48 -0.86 -8.67
C VAL A 54 -18.04 0.51 -9.19
N ILE A 55 -16.74 0.77 -9.33
CA ILE A 55 -16.22 2.01 -9.95
C ILE A 55 -16.79 2.19 -11.35
N ARG A 56 -16.66 1.16 -12.21
CA ARG A 56 -17.14 1.23 -13.60
C ARG A 56 -18.64 1.43 -13.70
N ASN A 57 -19.40 0.75 -12.83
CA ASN A 57 -20.85 0.93 -12.78
C ASN A 57 -21.22 2.36 -12.37
N LEU A 58 -20.55 2.93 -11.35
CA LEU A 58 -20.81 4.31 -10.94
C LEU A 58 -20.46 5.31 -12.04
N VAL A 59 -19.33 5.14 -12.75
CA VAL A 59 -18.95 5.98 -13.90
C VAL A 59 -19.98 5.88 -15.02
N ALA A 60 -20.54 4.68 -15.28
CA ALA A 60 -21.57 4.50 -16.29
C ALA A 60 -22.91 5.17 -15.91
N LEU A 61 -23.24 5.19 -14.61
CA LEU A 61 -24.47 5.80 -14.09
C LEU A 61 -24.38 7.32 -13.96
N ALA A 62 -23.17 7.85 -13.71
CA ALA A 62 -22.91 9.27 -13.53
C ALA A 62 -21.62 9.66 -14.32
N PRO A 63 -21.70 9.77 -15.65
CA PRO A 63 -20.51 9.92 -16.51
C PRO A 63 -19.92 11.34 -16.52
N GLU A 64 -20.27 12.18 -15.57
CA GLU A 64 -19.83 13.58 -15.51
C GLU A 64 -18.35 13.70 -15.13
N PRO A 65 -17.55 14.55 -15.81
CA PRO A 65 -16.20 14.88 -15.40
C PRO A 65 -16.18 15.48 -13.98
N GLY A 66 -15.13 15.15 -13.19
CA GLY A 66 -15.04 15.59 -11.80
C GLY A 66 -15.75 14.66 -10.81
N LEU A 67 -16.36 13.55 -11.27
CA LEU A 67 -16.97 12.56 -10.39
C LEU A 67 -15.98 12.06 -9.32
N GLY A 68 -14.72 11.85 -9.70
CA GLY A 68 -13.68 11.40 -8.79
C GLY A 68 -13.35 12.44 -7.71
N LEU A 69 -13.39 13.75 -8.02
CA LEU A 69 -13.23 14.81 -7.02
C LEU A 69 -14.35 14.73 -5.97
N LEU A 70 -15.61 14.56 -6.43
CA LEU A 70 -16.75 14.43 -5.53
C LEU A 70 -16.63 13.21 -4.61
N VAL A 71 -16.22 12.06 -5.16
CA VAL A 71 -15.98 10.84 -4.35
C VAL A 71 -14.84 11.07 -3.38
N GLY A 72 -13.70 11.59 -3.85
CA GLY A 72 -12.49 11.78 -3.05
C GLY A 72 -12.65 12.79 -1.91
N SER A 73 -13.46 13.84 -2.10
CA SER A 73 -13.74 14.86 -1.08
C SER A 73 -14.45 14.32 0.16
N ARG A 74 -15.07 13.15 0.08
CA ARG A 74 -15.80 12.52 1.19
C ARG A 74 -14.92 11.63 2.07
N TYR A 75 -13.68 11.39 1.65
CA TYR A 75 -12.75 10.62 2.47
C TYR A 75 -12.26 11.45 3.66
N GLN A 76 -11.97 10.74 4.72
CA GLN A 76 -11.39 11.28 5.94
C GLN A 76 -10.19 10.42 6.35
N LEU A 77 -9.33 10.94 7.20
CA LEU A 77 -8.20 10.19 7.71
C LEU A 77 -8.62 8.88 8.40
N THR A 78 -9.79 8.88 9.07
CA THR A 78 -10.39 7.69 9.67
C THR A 78 -10.79 6.61 8.65
N SER A 79 -10.96 6.96 7.37
CA SER A 79 -11.19 5.99 6.30
C SER A 79 -9.99 5.06 6.08
N LEU A 80 -8.79 5.48 6.47
CA LEU A 80 -7.56 4.68 6.45
C LEU A 80 -7.45 3.73 7.67
N GLY A 81 -8.43 3.74 8.58
CA GLY A 81 -8.39 2.91 9.78
C GLY A 81 -7.12 3.14 10.59
N LEU A 82 -6.47 2.04 10.99
CA LEU A 82 -5.27 2.10 11.83
C LEU A 82 -4.09 2.82 11.16
N LEU A 83 -3.94 2.72 9.83
CA LEU A 83 -2.94 3.48 9.10
C LEU A 83 -3.14 4.99 9.28
N GLY A 84 -4.37 5.47 9.24
CA GLY A 84 -4.69 6.88 9.47
C GLY A 84 -4.24 7.37 10.85
N TYR A 85 -4.46 6.59 11.89
CA TYR A 85 -3.96 6.91 13.24
C TYR A 85 -2.44 6.86 13.33
N THR A 86 -1.80 5.92 12.62
CA THR A 86 -0.33 5.87 12.54
C THR A 86 0.22 7.12 11.88
N MET A 87 -0.37 7.55 10.75
CA MET A 87 0.04 8.77 10.04
C MET A 87 -0.20 10.02 10.89
N LEU A 88 -1.32 10.10 11.61
CA LEU A 88 -1.66 11.22 12.49
C LEU A 88 -0.63 11.41 13.61
N ALA A 89 -0.06 10.33 14.11
CA ALA A 89 0.95 10.32 15.17
C ALA A 89 2.39 10.54 14.67
N CYS A 90 2.62 10.63 13.37
CA CYS A 90 3.92 10.92 12.77
C CYS A 90 4.39 12.33 13.13
N ARG A 91 5.71 12.54 13.13
CA ARG A 91 6.33 13.84 13.47
C ARG A 91 6.00 14.93 12.47
N ASN A 92 5.99 14.59 11.17
CA ASN A 92 5.74 15.50 10.06
C ASN A 92 5.09 14.76 8.87
N LEU A 93 4.68 15.52 7.85
CA LEU A 93 4.03 14.95 6.69
C LEU A 93 4.96 14.01 5.89
N HIS A 94 6.26 14.29 5.83
CA HIS A 94 7.24 13.42 5.17
C HIS A 94 7.25 12.02 5.82
N GLU A 95 7.32 11.94 7.15
CA GLU A 95 7.26 10.66 7.88
C GLU A 95 5.93 9.94 7.63
N ALA A 96 4.80 10.65 7.58
CA ALA A 96 3.50 10.07 7.26
C ALA A 96 3.46 9.48 5.85
N LEU A 97 4.08 10.12 4.85
CA LEU A 97 4.23 9.58 3.49
C LEU A 97 5.08 8.31 3.48
N VAL A 98 6.22 8.29 4.19
CA VAL A 98 7.06 7.09 4.33
C VAL A 98 6.27 5.93 4.94
N VAL A 99 5.53 6.20 6.02
CA VAL A 99 4.65 5.20 6.67
C VAL A 99 3.58 4.70 5.71
N SER A 100 2.98 5.56 4.91
CA SER A 100 1.96 5.16 3.93
C SER A 100 2.53 4.25 2.82
N THR A 101 3.79 4.45 2.41
CA THR A 101 4.47 3.57 1.44
C THR A 101 4.87 2.24 2.07
N GLN A 102 5.26 2.25 3.33
CA GLN A 102 5.58 1.04 4.09
C GLN A 102 4.36 0.12 4.24
N PHE A 103 3.18 0.69 4.48
CA PHE A 103 1.92 -0.03 4.66
C PHE A 103 0.95 0.19 3.47
N ARG A 104 1.49 0.11 2.25
CA ARG A 104 0.71 0.35 1.01
C ARG A 104 -0.53 -0.53 0.90
N GLU A 105 -0.52 -1.74 1.47
CA GLU A 105 -1.64 -2.68 1.48
C GLU A 105 -2.83 -2.16 2.30
N LEU A 106 -2.59 -1.28 3.28
CA LEU A 106 -3.61 -0.64 4.12
C LEU A 106 -4.08 0.69 3.52
N THR A 107 -3.44 1.18 2.46
CA THR A 107 -3.90 2.39 1.77
C THR A 107 -5.16 2.11 0.97
N LEU A 108 -5.95 3.15 0.72
CA LEU A 108 -7.15 3.08 -0.10
C LEU A 108 -6.85 3.17 -1.61
N SER A 109 -5.58 3.32 -2.00
CA SER A 109 -5.22 3.41 -3.41
C SER A 109 -5.39 2.08 -4.13
N ILE A 110 -6.11 2.10 -5.24
CA ILE A 110 -6.22 0.95 -6.16
C ILE A 110 -5.06 0.93 -7.17
N CYS A 111 -4.36 2.04 -7.32
CA CYS A 111 -3.23 2.22 -8.24
C CYS A 111 -1.92 2.30 -7.49
N PRO A 112 -0.79 1.94 -8.14
CA PRO A 112 0.54 2.22 -7.62
C PRO A 112 0.76 3.72 -7.41
N VAL A 113 1.35 4.07 -6.28
CA VAL A 113 1.74 5.43 -5.92
C VAL A 113 3.26 5.52 -5.90
N GLN A 114 3.82 6.61 -6.43
CA GLN A 114 5.25 6.85 -6.48
C GLN A 114 5.56 8.22 -5.88
N LEU A 115 6.64 8.27 -5.10
CA LEU A 115 7.20 9.50 -4.56
C LEU A 115 8.52 9.79 -5.29
N GLN A 116 8.67 10.99 -5.80
CA GLN A 116 9.86 11.44 -6.52
C GLN A 116 10.26 12.82 -5.99
N PRO A 117 11.54 13.05 -5.65
CA PRO A 117 11.97 14.38 -5.27
C PRO A 117 11.89 15.34 -6.47
N PHE A 118 11.59 16.61 -6.23
CA PHE A 118 11.76 17.70 -7.16
C PHE A 118 12.36 18.90 -6.40
N ASP A 119 12.84 19.91 -7.13
CA ASP A 119 13.39 21.10 -6.50
C ASP A 119 12.30 21.84 -5.73
N GLY A 120 12.42 21.82 -4.38
CA GLY A 120 11.46 22.40 -3.43
C GLY A 120 10.43 21.44 -2.83
N GLY A 121 10.58 20.10 -2.99
CA GLY A 121 9.69 19.15 -2.33
C GLY A 121 9.60 17.76 -2.92
N VAL A 122 8.42 17.14 -2.79
CA VAL A 122 8.12 15.79 -3.28
C VAL A 122 6.94 15.82 -4.25
N ARG A 123 7.13 15.19 -5.40
CA ARG A 123 6.10 14.89 -6.38
C ARG A 123 5.50 13.51 -6.08
N MET A 124 4.25 13.48 -5.67
CA MET A 124 3.49 12.26 -5.43
C MET A 124 2.57 11.97 -6.61
N SER A 125 2.77 10.84 -7.28
CA SER A 125 2.02 10.46 -8.47
C SER A 125 1.36 9.10 -8.35
N LEU A 126 0.27 8.90 -9.10
CA LEU A 126 -0.40 7.60 -9.21
C LEU A 126 -0.41 7.10 -10.65
N ASP A 127 -0.15 5.82 -10.85
CA ASP A 127 -0.21 5.19 -12.17
C ASP A 127 -1.60 4.58 -12.43
N HIS A 128 -2.48 5.39 -12.99
CA HIS A 128 -3.85 5.02 -13.34
C HIS A 128 -3.93 4.13 -14.60
N ARG A 129 -2.87 4.09 -15.43
CA ARG A 129 -2.81 3.31 -16.68
C ARG A 129 -2.92 1.80 -16.48
N VAL A 130 -2.72 1.34 -15.25
CA VAL A 130 -2.94 -0.07 -14.86
C VAL A 130 -4.40 -0.47 -14.84
N LEU A 131 -5.33 0.50 -14.94
CA LEU A 131 -6.77 0.31 -14.93
C LEU A 131 -7.35 0.30 -16.35
N PRO A 132 -8.55 -0.30 -16.55
CA PRO A 132 -9.33 -0.11 -17.78
C PRO A 132 -9.60 1.38 -18.05
N PRO A 133 -9.60 1.80 -19.34
CA PRO A 133 -9.72 3.21 -19.73
C PRO A 133 -10.94 3.92 -19.15
N ASP A 134 -12.07 3.21 -19.02
CA ASP A 134 -13.34 3.74 -18.51
C ASP A 134 -13.34 4.06 -17.01
N ALA A 135 -12.34 3.58 -16.26
CA ALA A 135 -12.18 3.85 -14.82
C ALA A 135 -11.03 4.82 -14.51
N GLN A 136 -10.16 5.11 -15.47
CA GLN A 136 -8.90 5.81 -15.24
C GLN A 136 -9.09 7.21 -14.69
N ASP A 137 -9.92 8.04 -15.35
CA ASP A 137 -10.08 9.45 -15.01
C ASP A 137 -10.70 9.60 -13.61
N MET A 138 -11.79 8.89 -13.33
CA MET A 138 -12.45 8.92 -12.03
C MET A 138 -11.52 8.49 -10.89
N VAL A 139 -10.72 7.44 -11.10
CA VAL A 139 -9.80 6.96 -10.06
C VAL A 139 -8.64 7.93 -9.86
N ALA A 140 -8.13 8.57 -10.92
CA ALA A 140 -7.11 9.60 -10.83
C ALA A 140 -7.60 10.81 -10.03
N GLU A 141 -8.75 11.38 -10.41
CA GLU A 141 -9.39 12.49 -9.69
C GLU A 141 -9.62 12.14 -8.22
N ARG A 142 -10.21 10.95 -7.95
CA ARG A 142 -10.44 10.47 -6.59
C ARG A 142 -9.15 10.43 -5.78
N GLY A 143 -8.09 9.86 -6.34
CA GLY A 143 -6.81 9.73 -5.66
C GLY A 143 -6.22 11.07 -5.24
N LEU A 144 -6.17 12.04 -6.16
CA LEU A 144 -5.65 13.38 -5.87
C LEU A 144 -6.52 14.12 -4.84
N ALA A 145 -7.85 13.99 -4.95
CA ALA A 145 -8.78 14.60 -4.00
C ALA A 145 -8.64 14.00 -2.59
N VAL A 146 -8.47 12.67 -2.48
CA VAL A 146 -8.18 11.99 -1.20
C VAL A 146 -6.90 12.53 -0.59
N TRP A 147 -5.83 12.70 -1.37
CA TRP A 147 -4.57 13.24 -0.84
C TRP A 147 -4.72 14.66 -0.31
N LYS A 148 -5.38 15.56 -1.06
CA LYS A 148 -5.68 16.92 -0.58
C LYS A 148 -6.40 16.87 0.77
N ARG A 149 -7.41 16.03 0.88
CA ARG A 149 -8.22 15.91 2.09
C ARG A 149 -7.41 15.36 3.27
N ILE A 150 -6.72 14.24 3.09
CA ILE A 150 -5.94 13.58 4.13
C ILE A 150 -4.80 14.47 4.63
N PHE A 151 -4.06 15.13 3.73
CA PHE A 151 -2.96 16.02 4.13
C PHE A 151 -3.48 17.24 4.90
N GLY A 152 -4.63 17.78 4.51
CA GLY A 152 -5.28 18.85 5.27
C GLY A 152 -5.64 18.43 6.70
N GLU A 153 -6.16 17.21 6.89
CA GLU A 153 -6.47 16.65 8.20
C GLU A 153 -5.21 16.38 9.05
N LEU A 154 -4.14 15.86 8.44
CA LEU A 154 -2.86 15.64 9.11
C LEU A 154 -2.25 16.96 9.60
N LEU A 155 -2.24 17.97 8.74
CA LEU A 155 -1.70 19.30 9.02
C LEU A 155 -2.62 20.17 9.91
N GLN A 156 -3.88 19.74 10.10
CA GLN A 156 -4.95 20.53 10.77
C GLN A 156 -5.12 21.94 10.19
N ARG A 157 -4.88 22.08 8.90
CA ARG A 157 -5.08 23.29 8.12
C ARG A 157 -5.36 22.94 6.66
N PRO A 158 -5.92 23.85 5.86
CA PRO A 158 -6.04 23.61 4.43
C PRO A 158 -4.68 23.25 3.83
N PHE A 159 -4.64 22.13 3.09
CA PHE A 159 -3.48 21.75 2.30
C PHE A 159 -3.67 22.25 0.86
N VAL A 160 -2.75 23.08 0.41
CA VAL A 160 -2.71 23.61 -0.95
C VAL A 160 -1.44 23.12 -1.62
N PRO A 161 -1.54 22.27 -2.66
CA PRO A 161 -0.38 21.80 -3.39
C PRO A 161 0.37 22.95 -4.07
N VAL A 162 1.68 22.79 -4.31
CA VAL A 162 2.44 23.69 -5.18
C VAL A 162 1.84 23.72 -6.58
N ARG A 163 1.44 22.54 -7.07
CA ARG A 163 0.85 22.33 -8.39
C ARG A 163 0.20 20.95 -8.44
N VAL A 164 -0.84 20.81 -9.25
CA VAL A 164 -1.42 19.52 -9.64
C VAL A 164 -1.16 19.27 -11.13
N GLU A 165 -0.82 18.04 -11.48
CA GLU A 165 -0.62 17.57 -12.83
C GLU A 165 -1.69 16.54 -13.18
N LEU A 166 -2.38 16.71 -14.32
CA LEU A 166 -3.48 15.86 -14.75
C LEU A 166 -3.21 15.26 -16.13
N ALA A 167 -3.33 13.94 -16.23
CA ALA A 167 -3.23 13.13 -17.43
C ALA A 167 -4.56 12.42 -17.70
N LEU A 168 -5.66 13.18 -17.72
CA LEU A 168 -7.01 12.66 -17.90
C LEU A 168 -7.40 12.63 -19.38
N SER A 169 -8.21 11.64 -19.76
CA SER A 169 -8.72 11.48 -21.12
C SER A 169 -9.95 12.36 -21.38
N ARG A 170 -10.78 12.55 -20.35
CA ARG A 170 -12.03 13.34 -20.41
C ARG A 170 -12.13 14.25 -19.19
N PRO A 171 -11.24 15.25 -19.07
CA PRO A 171 -11.21 16.11 -17.90
C PRO A 171 -12.43 17.06 -17.87
N ALA A 172 -12.76 17.53 -16.65
CA ALA A 172 -13.53 18.76 -16.48
C ALA A 172 -12.73 19.99 -16.99
N THR A 173 -13.26 21.19 -16.85
CA THR A 173 -12.50 22.39 -17.18
C THR A 173 -11.32 22.60 -16.24
N ALA A 174 -10.23 23.20 -16.70
CA ALA A 174 -9.08 23.52 -15.85
C ALA A 174 -9.51 24.35 -14.61
N GLU A 175 -10.42 25.31 -14.78
CA GLU A 175 -10.98 26.14 -13.72
C GLU A 175 -11.66 25.30 -12.62
N CYS A 176 -12.33 24.22 -12.96
CA CYS A 176 -12.94 23.30 -11.99
C CYS A 176 -11.88 22.69 -11.07
N TYR A 177 -10.75 22.24 -11.64
CA TYR A 177 -9.67 21.66 -10.85
C TYR A 177 -8.89 22.73 -10.08
N GLU A 178 -8.62 23.89 -10.67
CA GLU A 178 -7.95 25.02 -9.99
C GLU A 178 -8.77 25.52 -8.80
N THR A 179 -10.08 25.61 -8.95
CA THR A 179 -11.01 25.96 -7.86
C THR A 179 -10.97 24.89 -6.76
N TYR A 180 -10.99 23.59 -7.15
CA TYR A 180 -10.98 22.51 -6.15
C TYR A 180 -9.65 22.42 -5.42
N PHE A 181 -8.51 22.45 -6.14
CA PHE A 181 -7.18 22.29 -5.56
C PHE A 181 -6.60 23.59 -4.97
N GLU A 182 -7.13 24.74 -5.34
CA GLU A 182 -6.67 26.08 -4.93
C GLU A 182 -5.22 26.36 -5.35
N CYS A 183 -4.76 25.74 -6.45
CA CYS A 183 -3.40 25.87 -6.96
C CYS A 183 -3.39 25.77 -8.49
N PRO A 184 -2.27 26.12 -9.15
CA PRO A 184 -2.11 25.91 -10.59
C PRO A 184 -2.28 24.45 -10.98
N VAL A 185 -2.99 24.19 -12.10
CA VAL A 185 -3.24 22.85 -12.63
C VAL A 185 -2.66 22.74 -14.04
N VAL A 186 -1.79 21.74 -14.25
CA VAL A 186 -1.22 21.42 -15.57
C VAL A 186 -2.04 20.30 -16.20
N MET A 187 -2.83 20.66 -17.22
CA MET A 187 -3.60 19.72 -18.02
C MET A 187 -2.74 19.03 -19.08
N GLY A 188 -3.08 17.78 -19.42
CA GLY A 188 -2.34 17.02 -20.45
C GLY A 188 -0.92 16.63 -20.02
N ALA A 189 -0.67 16.52 -18.73
CA ALA A 189 0.61 16.07 -18.19
C ALA A 189 0.88 14.58 -18.52
N ALA A 190 2.11 14.12 -18.30
CA ALA A 190 2.50 12.72 -18.54
C ALA A 190 1.90 11.75 -17.51
N SER A 191 1.53 12.21 -16.32
CA SER A 191 0.92 11.42 -15.25
C SER A 191 0.13 12.31 -14.28
N ASN A 192 -0.75 11.70 -13.49
CA ASN A 192 -1.50 12.41 -12.46
C ASN A 192 -0.65 12.52 -11.19
N ALA A 193 -0.42 13.75 -10.72
CA ALA A 193 0.44 14.01 -9.58
C ALA A 193 0.04 15.25 -8.77
N VAL A 194 0.45 15.26 -7.52
CA VAL A 194 0.43 16.41 -6.61
C VAL A 194 1.86 16.75 -6.22
N LEU A 195 2.25 18.02 -6.31
CA LEU A 195 3.54 18.51 -5.86
C LEU A 195 3.38 19.12 -4.47
N ILE A 196 4.15 18.61 -3.51
CA ILE A 196 4.06 18.95 -2.08
C ILE A 196 5.33 19.73 -1.72
N ALA A 197 5.18 20.91 -1.17
CA ALA A 197 6.31 21.76 -0.79
C ALA A 197 7.08 21.20 0.42
N ASP A 198 8.39 21.43 0.47
CA ASP A 198 9.24 21.08 1.62
C ASP A 198 8.73 21.69 2.93
N ALA A 199 8.16 22.88 2.89
CA ALA A 199 7.57 23.52 4.04
C ALA A 199 6.40 22.72 4.65
N ASP A 200 5.58 22.07 3.81
CA ASP A 200 4.51 21.19 4.27
C ASP A 200 5.07 19.84 4.73
N LEU A 201 6.04 19.28 3.99
CA LEU A 201 6.67 18.01 4.31
C LEU A 201 7.36 18.01 5.68
N THR A 202 8.02 19.11 6.03
CA THR A 202 8.79 19.26 7.27
C THR A 202 7.96 19.85 8.42
N SER A 203 6.77 20.35 8.13
CA SER A 203 5.86 20.90 9.15
C SER A 203 5.53 19.86 10.22
N VAL A 204 5.73 20.21 11.49
CA VAL A 204 5.40 19.34 12.62
C VAL A 204 3.90 19.13 12.66
N LEU A 205 3.48 17.85 12.67
CA LEU A 205 2.06 17.53 12.80
C LEU A 205 1.55 17.81 14.22
N PRO A 206 0.40 18.46 14.38
CA PRO A 206 -0.11 18.88 15.69
C PRO A 206 -0.35 17.74 16.68
N LEU A 207 -0.62 16.52 16.18
CA LEU A 207 -0.89 15.35 17.00
C LEU A 207 0.27 14.33 16.99
N ALA A 208 1.48 14.79 16.65
CA ALA A 208 2.68 13.96 16.66
C ALA A 208 2.91 13.31 18.03
N ASN A 209 3.05 11.99 18.05
CA ASN A 209 3.30 11.21 19.27
C ASN A 209 4.04 9.93 18.92
N GLU A 210 5.31 9.87 19.26
CA GLU A 210 6.18 8.74 18.88
C GLU A 210 5.71 7.41 19.48
N LEU A 211 5.26 7.39 20.74
CA LEU A 211 4.78 6.18 21.38
C LEU A 211 3.54 5.64 20.67
N THR A 212 2.56 6.50 20.39
CA THR A 212 1.34 6.14 19.66
C THR A 212 1.68 5.66 18.25
N ARG A 213 2.56 6.38 17.52
CA ARG A 213 3.02 5.99 16.19
C ARG A 213 3.62 4.59 16.19
N ASN A 214 4.54 4.29 17.14
CA ASN A 214 5.22 3.00 17.23
C ASN A 214 4.23 1.86 17.53
N ALA A 215 3.30 2.08 18.46
CA ALA A 215 2.27 1.11 18.81
C ALA A 215 1.33 0.83 17.60
N CYS A 216 0.83 1.88 16.95
CA CYS A 216 -0.05 1.75 15.79
C CYS A 216 0.69 1.11 14.59
N ALA A 217 1.96 1.46 14.34
CA ALA A 217 2.76 0.86 13.29
C ALA A 217 3.01 -0.63 13.53
N ALA A 218 3.19 -1.07 14.78
CA ALA A 218 3.27 -2.49 15.11
C ALA A 218 1.97 -3.24 14.78
N LEU A 219 0.82 -2.64 15.09
CA LEU A 219 -0.49 -3.19 14.73
C LEU A 219 -0.74 -3.16 13.20
N CYS A 220 -0.29 -2.12 12.49
CA CYS A 220 -0.34 -2.08 11.02
C CYS A 220 0.44 -3.24 10.41
N ARG A 221 1.64 -3.56 10.93
CA ARG A 221 2.40 -4.73 10.50
C ARG A 221 1.61 -6.02 10.68
N GLN A 222 0.99 -6.21 11.84
CA GLN A 222 0.13 -7.38 12.09
C GLN A 222 -1.06 -7.47 11.13
N LEU A 223 -1.68 -6.33 10.79
CA LEU A 223 -2.75 -6.28 9.81
C LEU A 223 -2.26 -6.63 8.41
N CYS A 224 -1.12 -6.09 7.97
CA CYS A 224 -0.53 -6.46 6.67
C CYS A 224 -0.21 -7.94 6.63
N ASP A 225 0.35 -8.49 7.72
CA ASP A 225 0.59 -9.91 7.87
C ASP A 225 -0.71 -10.72 7.72
N GLY A 226 -1.81 -10.26 8.29
CA GLY A 226 -3.13 -10.86 8.12
C GLY A 226 -3.80 -10.61 6.75
N LEU A 227 -3.46 -9.51 6.05
CA LEU A 227 -3.96 -9.20 4.69
C LEU A 227 -3.30 -10.07 3.61
N GLU A 228 -2.02 -10.38 3.79
CA GLU A 228 -1.34 -11.37 2.96
C GLU A 228 -1.91 -12.78 3.15
N ASP A 229 -2.62 -13.00 4.26
CA ASP A 229 -3.30 -14.24 4.61
C ASP A 229 -4.66 -14.43 3.88
N VAL A 230 -4.69 -14.36 2.55
CA VAL A 230 -5.51 -15.29 1.75
C VAL A 230 -4.74 -16.62 1.68
N VAL A 231 -4.23 -16.99 2.83
CA VAL A 231 -3.63 -18.28 3.06
C VAL A 231 -4.81 -19.18 3.43
N SER A 232 -5.00 -20.24 2.68
CA SER A 232 -5.98 -21.26 3.00
C SER A 232 -5.85 -21.69 4.48
N PRO A 233 -6.90 -22.23 5.10
CA PRO A 233 -6.82 -22.71 6.48
C PRO A 233 -5.65 -23.65 6.73
N PHE A 234 -5.27 -24.47 5.75
CA PHE A 234 -4.16 -25.40 5.90
C PHE A 234 -2.80 -24.69 5.77
N ALA A 235 -2.61 -23.83 4.77
CA ALA A 235 -1.37 -23.05 4.65
C ALA A 235 -1.17 -22.10 5.87
N ARG A 236 -2.24 -21.64 6.53
CA ARG A 236 -2.16 -20.88 7.79
C ARG A 236 -1.60 -21.75 8.92
N GLN A 237 -2.02 -23.01 9.04
CA GLN A 237 -1.43 -23.93 10.03
C GLN A 237 0.07 -24.14 9.76
N VAL A 238 0.46 -24.27 8.48
CA VAL A 238 1.87 -24.37 8.07
C VAL A 238 2.66 -23.12 8.47
N LEU A 239 2.15 -21.92 8.17
CA LEU A 239 2.77 -20.65 8.56
C LEU A 239 2.90 -20.52 10.09
N GLN A 240 1.90 -20.96 10.83
CA GLN A 240 1.92 -20.90 12.29
C GLN A 240 3.05 -21.78 12.86
N VAL A 241 3.30 -22.95 12.28
CA VAL A 241 4.45 -23.80 12.66
C VAL A 241 5.76 -23.13 12.29
N LEU A 242 5.89 -22.57 11.08
CA LEU A 242 7.09 -21.87 10.61
C LEU A 242 7.46 -20.67 11.51
N ILE A 243 6.47 -19.89 11.92
CA ILE A 243 6.67 -18.66 12.73
C ILE A 243 6.92 -18.99 14.21
N SER A 244 6.35 -20.07 14.74
CA SER A 244 6.51 -20.44 16.14
C SER A 244 7.89 -21.01 16.50
N HIS A 245 8.71 -21.34 15.49
CA HIS A 245 10.08 -21.81 15.70
C HIS A 245 11.02 -20.66 16.08
N SER A 246 11.73 -20.81 17.18
CA SER A 246 12.77 -19.87 17.60
C SER A 246 14.08 -20.25 16.91
N GLY A 247 14.54 -19.45 15.96
CA GLY A 247 15.79 -19.69 15.22
C GLY A 247 15.56 -19.99 13.74
N GLU A 248 16.34 -20.91 13.18
CA GLU A 248 16.22 -21.30 11.77
C GLU A 248 14.82 -21.83 11.46
N PRO A 249 14.14 -21.33 10.39
CA PRO A 249 12.85 -21.86 9.99
C PRO A 249 12.91 -23.36 9.69
N PRO A 250 11.97 -24.17 10.22
CA PRO A 250 12.00 -25.63 10.12
C PRO A 250 11.82 -26.11 8.68
N ALA A 251 12.44 -27.23 8.33
CA ALA A 251 12.29 -27.87 7.04
C ALA A 251 10.87 -28.44 6.83
N ALA A 252 10.50 -28.71 5.57
CA ALA A 252 9.18 -29.25 5.23
C ALA A 252 8.83 -30.54 5.98
N ALA A 253 9.81 -31.42 6.20
CA ALA A 253 9.63 -32.67 6.95
C ALA A 253 9.26 -32.41 8.42
N GLU A 254 9.89 -31.42 9.06
CA GLU A 254 9.63 -31.06 10.46
C GLU A 254 8.25 -30.39 10.62
N VAL A 255 7.89 -29.53 9.67
CA VAL A 255 6.54 -28.92 9.63
C VAL A 255 5.47 -29.98 9.40
N ALA A 256 5.70 -30.93 8.50
CA ALA A 256 4.78 -32.06 8.27
C ALA A 256 4.61 -32.92 9.52
N ALA A 257 5.71 -33.23 10.22
CA ALA A 257 5.68 -33.96 11.48
C ALA A 257 4.89 -33.22 12.57
N ALA A 258 5.10 -31.90 12.72
CA ALA A 258 4.37 -31.06 13.67
C ALA A 258 2.86 -31.02 13.39
N LEU A 259 2.46 -31.16 12.11
CA LEU A 259 1.05 -31.20 11.69
C LEU A 259 0.47 -32.63 11.64
N GLY A 260 1.25 -33.67 12.03
CA GLY A 260 0.81 -35.06 12.05
C GLY A 260 0.54 -35.65 10.66
N ILE A 261 1.23 -35.18 9.62
CA ILE A 261 1.07 -35.64 8.22
C ILE A 261 2.42 -35.98 7.60
N SER A 262 2.40 -36.71 6.47
CA SER A 262 3.62 -36.92 5.69
C SER A 262 4.01 -35.68 4.87
N GLU A 263 5.31 -35.49 4.62
CA GLU A 263 5.82 -34.41 3.76
C GLU A 263 5.17 -34.38 2.37
N ARG A 264 4.95 -35.58 1.77
CA ARG A 264 4.21 -35.71 0.51
C ARG A 264 2.79 -35.15 0.62
N SER A 265 2.10 -35.37 1.74
CA SER A 265 0.75 -34.85 1.97
C SER A 265 0.76 -33.34 2.18
N LEU A 266 1.78 -32.79 2.88
CA LEU A 266 2.02 -31.35 3.03
C LEU A 266 2.13 -30.69 1.66
N HIS A 267 3.07 -31.14 0.82
CA HIS A 267 3.27 -30.57 -0.52
C HIS A 267 2.05 -30.69 -1.40
N ARG A 268 1.35 -31.84 -1.41
CA ARG A 268 0.14 -32.04 -2.21
C ARG A 268 -0.99 -31.09 -1.81
N ARG A 269 -1.24 -30.94 -0.50
CA ARG A 269 -2.29 -30.04 0.00
C ARG A 269 -2.00 -28.58 -0.33
N LEU A 270 -0.77 -28.13 -0.08
CA LEU A 270 -0.35 -26.76 -0.40
C LEU A 270 -0.40 -26.48 -1.90
N ALA A 271 0.01 -27.44 -2.74
CA ALA A 271 -0.08 -27.31 -4.20
C ALA A 271 -1.53 -27.23 -4.69
N ALA A 272 -2.46 -28.02 -4.11
CA ALA A 272 -3.89 -27.95 -4.42
C ALA A 272 -4.51 -26.59 -4.09
N GLU A 273 -3.95 -25.88 -3.11
CA GLU A 273 -4.35 -24.54 -2.70
C GLU A 273 -3.56 -23.43 -3.43
N GLY A 274 -2.70 -23.77 -4.38
CA GLY A 274 -1.87 -22.84 -5.15
C GLY A 274 -0.78 -22.13 -4.32
N GLN A 275 -0.42 -22.68 -3.14
CA GLN A 275 0.54 -22.11 -2.21
C GLN A 275 1.69 -23.09 -1.89
N PRO A 276 2.68 -23.26 -2.77
CA PRO A 276 3.79 -24.17 -2.54
C PRO A 276 4.54 -23.84 -1.23
N PHE A 277 4.95 -24.87 -0.48
CA PHE A 277 5.70 -24.71 0.78
C PHE A 277 6.88 -23.76 0.67
N ARG A 278 7.63 -23.83 -0.43
CA ARG A 278 8.75 -22.93 -0.69
C ARG A 278 8.36 -21.45 -0.64
N GLN A 279 7.19 -21.07 -1.15
CA GLN A 279 6.73 -19.69 -1.12
C GLN A 279 6.40 -19.25 0.32
N LEU A 280 5.81 -20.12 1.13
CA LEU A 280 5.52 -19.84 2.54
C LEU A 280 6.81 -19.71 3.35
N ASP A 281 7.79 -20.59 3.15
CA ASP A 281 9.10 -20.54 3.78
C ASP A 281 9.88 -19.27 3.38
N GLU A 282 9.95 -18.94 2.08
CA GLU A 282 10.58 -17.71 1.59
C GLU A 282 9.94 -16.45 2.20
N ARG A 283 8.62 -16.42 2.38
CA ARG A 283 7.90 -15.31 3.05
C ARG A 283 8.31 -15.16 4.52
N VAL A 284 8.36 -16.26 5.26
CA VAL A 284 8.77 -16.25 6.68
C VAL A 284 10.22 -15.80 6.81
N ARG A 285 11.13 -16.32 5.98
CA ARG A 285 12.54 -15.91 5.96
C ARG A 285 12.71 -14.44 5.59
N ALA A 286 11.98 -13.92 4.61
CA ALA A 286 12.03 -12.52 4.23
C ALA A 286 11.64 -11.58 5.38
N ARG A 287 10.54 -11.88 6.07
CA ARG A 287 10.06 -11.09 7.22
C ARG A 287 11.01 -11.14 8.41
N LEU A 288 11.54 -12.32 8.71
CA LEU A 288 12.54 -12.48 9.77
C LEU A 288 13.80 -11.69 9.43
N ALA A 289 14.25 -11.72 8.17
CA ALA A 289 15.37 -10.94 7.68
C ALA A 289 15.15 -9.43 7.83
N GLU A 290 13.99 -8.92 7.41
CA GLU A 290 13.63 -7.51 7.53
C GLU A 290 13.65 -7.05 8.99
N ARG A 291 13.10 -7.85 9.91
CA ARG A 291 13.13 -7.58 11.35
C ARG A 291 14.56 -7.56 11.90
N LEU A 292 15.35 -8.59 11.61
CA LEU A 292 16.73 -8.66 12.08
C LEU A 292 17.60 -7.52 11.53
N LEU A 293 17.36 -7.11 10.29
CA LEU A 293 18.06 -5.98 9.67
C LEU A 293 17.64 -4.63 10.27
N GLY A 294 16.37 -4.46 10.67
CA GLY A 294 15.84 -3.23 11.23
C GLY A 294 16.09 -3.06 12.72
N ASP A 295 15.85 -4.13 13.48
CA ASP A 295 15.77 -4.07 14.95
C ASP A 295 17.07 -4.51 15.65
N SER A 296 18.11 -4.94 14.90
CA SER A 296 19.37 -5.38 15.46
C SER A 296 20.61 -4.84 14.73
N ASP A 297 21.74 -4.83 15.46
CA ASP A 297 23.06 -4.50 14.93
C ASP A 297 23.84 -5.73 14.42
N LEU A 298 23.16 -6.87 14.28
CA LEU A 298 23.78 -8.11 13.81
C LEU A 298 24.41 -7.94 12.43
N GLY A 299 25.62 -8.51 12.25
CA GLY A 299 26.27 -8.60 10.95
C GLY A 299 25.49 -9.48 9.97
N LEU A 300 25.72 -9.30 8.67
CA LEU A 300 25.00 -10.09 7.64
C LEU A 300 25.26 -11.60 7.76
N ASP A 301 26.45 -11.99 8.20
CA ASP A 301 26.80 -13.41 8.44
C ASP A 301 25.96 -14.01 9.57
N ALA A 302 25.79 -13.28 10.69
CA ALA A 302 24.98 -13.71 11.80
C ALA A 302 23.48 -13.81 11.42
N ILE A 303 22.97 -12.86 10.63
CA ILE A 303 21.60 -12.89 10.11
C ILE A 303 21.42 -14.06 9.14
N ALA A 304 22.38 -14.27 8.24
CA ALA A 304 22.37 -15.40 7.31
C ALA A 304 22.29 -16.73 8.05
N ALA A 305 23.13 -16.92 9.07
CA ALA A 305 23.12 -18.13 9.90
C ALA A 305 21.78 -18.35 10.62
N GLN A 306 21.17 -17.30 11.19
CA GLN A 306 19.85 -17.40 11.84
C GLN A 306 18.72 -17.74 10.87
N LEU A 307 18.89 -17.42 9.60
CA LEU A 307 17.94 -17.72 8.53
C LEU A 307 18.23 -19.04 7.81
N GLY A 308 19.22 -19.82 8.28
CA GLY A 308 19.60 -21.11 7.68
C GLY A 308 20.39 -21.01 6.39
N TYR A 309 21.09 -19.91 6.15
CA TYR A 309 22.01 -19.76 5.03
C TYR A 309 23.45 -20.03 5.47
N SER A 310 24.15 -20.86 4.71
CA SER A 310 25.57 -21.18 4.94
C SER A 310 26.49 -19.98 4.71
N GLU A 311 26.06 -19.01 3.90
CA GLU A 311 26.88 -17.85 3.49
C GLU A 311 26.03 -16.59 3.39
N ALA A 312 26.56 -15.43 3.84
CA ALA A 312 25.92 -14.12 3.69
C ALA A 312 25.64 -13.74 2.21
N ALA A 313 26.47 -14.23 1.28
CA ALA A 313 26.28 -13.98 -0.16
C ALA A 313 25.00 -14.67 -0.68
N SER A 314 24.70 -15.89 -0.24
CA SER A 314 23.49 -16.62 -0.60
C SER A 314 22.23 -15.97 -0.01
N PHE A 315 22.29 -15.56 1.25
CA PHE A 315 21.26 -14.75 1.89
C PHE A 315 21.04 -13.43 1.13
N SER A 316 22.10 -12.69 0.81
CA SER A 316 21.98 -11.40 0.11
C SER A 316 21.31 -11.52 -1.25
N ARG A 317 21.58 -12.59 -2.00
CA ARG A 317 20.91 -12.88 -3.28
C ARG A 317 19.43 -13.20 -3.06
N ALA A 318 19.11 -14.00 -2.07
CA ALA A 318 17.73 -14.35 -1.72
C ALA A 318 16.94 -13.10 -1.27
N PHE A 319 17.49 -12.32 -0.36
CA PHE A 319 16.87 -11.08 0.13
C PHE A 319 16.60 -10.07 -1.00
N LYS A 320 17.59 -9.87 -1.89
CA LYS A 320 17.40 -9.00 -3.06
C LYS A 320 16.32 -9.51 -4.01
N ARG A 321 16.17 -10.82 -4.16
CA ARG A 321 15.08 -11.42 -4.94
C ARG A 321 13.71 -11.15 -4.30
N TRP A 322 13.62 -11.18 -2.96
CA TRP A 322 12.37 -10.98 -2.22
C TRP A 322 11.96 -9.50 -2.17
N THR A 323 12.91 -8.60 -1.89
CA THR A 323 12.65 -7.18 -1.58
C THR A 323 13.02 -6.21 -2.70
N GLY A 324 13.74 -6.67 -3.73
CA GLY A 324 14.26 -5.84 -4.83
C GLY A 324 15.56 -5.10 -4.50
N VAL A 325 15.98 -5.02 -3.23
CA VAL A 325 17.17 -4.28 -2.77
C VAL A 325 18.12 -5.17 -1.95
N SER A 326 19.39 -4.79 -1.84
CA SER A 326 20.34 -5.55 -1.02
C SER A 326 20.07 -5.34 0.48
N PRO A 327 20.42 -6.32 1.36
CA PRO A 327 20.27 -6.18 2.81
C PRO A 327 20.96 -4.94 3.39
N SER A 328 22.17 -4.62 2.90
CA SER A 328 22.92 -3.45 3.37
C SER A 328 22.22 -2.14 2.97
N HIS A 329 21.69 -2.07 1.75
CA HIS A 329 20.94 -0.91 1.29
C HIS A 329 19.62 -0.75 2.06
N TRP A 330 18.90 -1.86 2.29
CA TRP A 330 17.67 -1.88 3.06
C TRP A 330 17.92 -1.40 4.51
N ARG A 331 18.96 -1.91 5.19
CA ARG A 331 19.37 -1.47 6.54
C ARG A 331 19.74 0.02 6.57
N ALA A 332 20.51 0.49 5.58
CA ALA A 332 20.88 1.90 5.48
C ALA A 332 19.65 2.80 5.31
N ALA A 333 18.70 2.40 4.47
CA ALA A 333 17.45 3.11 4.25
C ALA A 333 16.59 3.17 5.53
N GLN A 334 16.48 2.05 6.29
CA GLN A 334 15.75 2.00 7.57
C GLN A 334 16.42 2.89 8.62
N ARG A 335 17.75 2.87 8.72
CA ARG A 335 18.50 3.73 9.66
C ARG A 335 18.43 5.21 9.26
N ALA A 336 18.51 5.53 7.97
CA ALA A 336 18.33 6.89 7.47
C ALA A 336 16.92 7.41 7.80
N ALA A 337 15.91 6.59 7.58
CA ALA A 337 14.52 6.91 7.94
C ALA A 337 14.35 7.12 9.46
N ALA A 338 14.99 6.29 10.29
CA ALA A 338 14.96 6.43 11.75
C ALA A 338 15.68 7.70 12.23
N LEU A 339 16.72 8.17 11.51
CA LEU A 339 17.50 9.36 11.83
C LEU A 339 16.99 10.62 11.13
N GLY A 340 15.95 10.52 10.26
CA GLY A 340 15.47 11.65 9.46
C GLY A 340 16.45 12.12 8.37
N LEU A 341 17.39 11.26 7.97
CA LEU A 341 18.38 11.51 6.91
C LEU A 341 17.92 10.86 5.60
N GLU A 342 18.09 11.55 4.48
CA GLU A 342 17.81 10.96 3.16
C GLU A 342 18.76 9.80 2.87
N PRO A 343 18.26 8.67 2.32
CA PRO A 343 19.16 7.64 1.79
C PRO A 343 19.86 8.19 0.56
N SER A 344 21.19 8.25 0.59
CA SER A 344 22.02 8.61 -0.56
C SER A 344 21.63 7.76 -1.78
N SER A 345 21.20 8.43 -2.85
CA SER A 345 20.79 7.84 -4.13
C SER A 345 21.88 6.94 -4.70
N PRO A 346 21.58 5.71 -5.15
CA PRO A 346 22.58 4.92 -5.87
C PRO A 346 22.81 5.56 -7.24
N ALA A 347 24.08 5.83 -7.56
CA ALA A 347 24.51 6.25 -8.88
C ALA A 347 23.92 5.31 -9.94
N VAL A 348 23.20 5.88 -10.91
CA VAL A 348 22.74 5.20 -12.11
C VAL A 348 23.95 4.70 -12.87
N VAL A 349 24.18 3.39 -12.83
CA VAL A 349 25.15 2.75 -13.73
C VAL A 349 24.46 2.64 -15.09
N PRO A 350 25.01 3.25 -16.16
CA PRO A 350 24.42 3.13 -17.48
C PRO A 350 24.51 1.68 -17.95
N SER A 351 23.38 1.13 -18.35
CA SER A 351 23.27 -0.18 -19.00
C SER A 351 24.16 -0.21 -20.25
N ARG A 352 25.22 -1.01 -20.22
CA ARG A 352 25.96 -1.39 -21.44
C ARG A 352 25.04 -2.28 -22.27
N GLN A 353 24.74 -1.80 -23.48
CA GLN A 353 24.23 -2.60 -24.58
C GLN A 353 25.27 -3.67 -24.93
N TYR A 354 24.87 -4.93 -24.92
CA TYR A 354 25.35 -6.00 -25.82
C TYR A 354 24.15 -6.89 -26.14
#